data_bc0df4f0ec40c864a7312e7e31a6a15d
#
_entry.id   bc0df4f0ec40c864a7312e7e31a6a15d
#
_cell.length_a   1.000
_cell.length_b   1.000
_cell.length_c   1.000
_cell.angle_alpha   90.00
_cell.angle_beta   90.00
_cell.angle_gamma   90.00
#
_symmetry.space_group_name_H-M   'P 1'
#
loop_
_entity.id
_entity.type
_entity.pdbx_description
1 polymer ?
#
loop_
_entity_poly.entity_id
_entity_poly.type
_entity_poly.pdbx_seq_one_letter_code
_entity_poly.pdbx_strand_id
1 'polypeptide(L)'
;MKSYRASKPPTGPASSTAIPLAPLPDNVATRIQQAGAQQVNLYRSLAHAPRLLEAWMDFAWALRECCETPRPLRELMILRTAQRTLSQYEWHQHRRMAAEAGVDEHKVAELVMWRTSPAFEGAERAALALTDALVDGHVPDEVNAALAEHFEVKARVELTLTAAFYCAVPRLLDALRVPVETGSAPSSPDTEEA
;
A
#
# COMPACT_ATOMS: atom_id res chain seq x y z
N MET A 1 -13.64 16.69 -16.76
CA MET A 1 -13.57 15.69 -15.67
C MET A 1 -14.29 14.45 -16.14
N LYS A 2 -13.59 13.36 -16.43
CA LYS A 2 -14.23 12.08 -16.74
C LYS A 2 -14.41 11.34 -15.41
N SER A 3 -15.65 11.12 -14.99
CA SER A 3 -16.01 10.34 -13.82
C SER A 3 -15.52 8.90 -14.01
N TYR A 4 -14.56 8.48 -13.18
CA TYR A 4 -14.13 7.09 -13.12
C TYR A 4 -15.22 6.30 -12.37
N ARG A 5 -16.00 5.51 -13.11
CA ARG A 5 -16.95 4.58 -12.51
C ARG A 5 -16.16 3.43 -11.89
N ALA A 6 -16.17 3.33 -10.57
CA ALA A 6 -15.68 2.16 -9.85
C ALA A 6 -16.45 0.92 -10.34
N SER A 7 -15.76 -0.01 -10.97
CA SER A 7 -16.32 -1.33 -11.27
C SER A 7 -16.40 -2.13 -9.98
N LYS A 8 -17.61 -2.61 -9.65
CA LYS A 8 -17.88 -3.51 -8.54
C LYS A 8 -16.89 -4.70 -8.60
N PRO A 9 -16.24 -5.08 -7.48
CA PRO A 9 -15.36 -6.25 -7.49
C PRO A 9 -16.13 -7.48 -7.93
N PRO A 10 -15.51 -8.38 -8.71
CA PRO A 10 -16.18 -9.59 -9.18
C PRO A 10 -16.51 -10.51 -7.99
N THR A 11 -17.79 -10.62 -7.67
CA THR A 11 -18.34 -11.63 -6.77
C THR A 11 -18.63 -12.91 -7.57
N GLY A 12 -17.59 -13.61 -8.02
CA GLY A 12 -17.73 -14.83 -8.80
C GLY A 12 -16.61 -15.83 -8.45
N PRO A 13 -16.74 -17.11 -8.86
CA PRO A 13 -15.65 -18.06 -8.72
C PRO A 13 -14.39 -17.50 -9.37
N ALA A 14 -13.21 -17.81 -8.79
CA ALA A 14 -11.93 -17.32 -9.26
C ALA A 14 -11.85 -17.30 -10.79
N SER A 15 -11.61 -16.12 -11.37
CA SER A 15 -11.51 -15.96 -12.82
C SER A 15 -10.53 -17.00 -13.37
N SER A 16 -10.88 -17.68 -14.47
CA SER A 16 -9.98 -18.65 -15.14
C SER A 16 -8.65 -18.03 -15.60
N THR A 17 -8.49 -16.72 -15.47
CA THR A 17 -7.29 -15.94 -15.82
C THR A 17 -6.42 -15.57 -14.62
N ALA A 18 -6.81 -15.95 -13.39
CA ALA A 18 -5.98 -15.71 -12.21
C ALA A 18 -4.68 -16.55 -12.27
N ILE A 19 -3.57 -15.94 -11.88
CA ILE A 19 -2.32 -16.69 -11.75
C ILE A 19 -2.46 -17.68 -10.58
N PRO A 20 -2.22 -19.00 -10.79
CA PRO A 20 -2.31 -19.96 -9.71
C PRO A 20 -1.24 -19.67 -8.64
N LEU A 21 -1.60 -19.90 -7.37
CA LEU A 21 -0.66 -19.74 -6.27
C LEU A 21 0.37 -20.90 -6.30
N ALA A 22 1.65 -20.57 -6.46
CA ALA A 22 2.74 -21.53 -6.43
C ALA A 22 3.26 -21.79 -5.00
N PRO A 23 3.92 -22.93 -4.73
CA PRO A 23 4.69 -23.10 -3.51
C PRO A 23 5.84 -22.10 -3.48
N LEU A 24 6.18 -21.62 -2.29
CA LEU A 24 7.34 -20.73 -2.12
C LEU A 24 8.64 -21.53 -2.26
N PRO A 25 9.69 -20.95 -2.87
CA PRO A 25 11.04 -21.53 -2.79
C PRO A 25 11.49 -21.68 -1.33
N ASP A 26 12.23 -22.74 -1.01
CA ASP A 26 12.62 -23.06 0.37
C ASP A 26 13.40 -21.92 1.07
N ASN A 27 14.29 -21.25 0.36
CA ASN A 27 15.04 -20.10 0.87
C ASN A 27 14.12 -18.93 1.20
N VAL A 28 13.09 -18.68 0.40
CA VAL A 28 12.09 -17.63 0.63
C VAL A 28 11.19 -17.99 1.82
N ALA A 29 10.71 -19.23 1.88
CA ALA A 29 9.91 -19.72 2.99
C ALA A 29 10.66 -19.62 4.33
N THR A 30 11.93 -20.02 4.34
CA THR A 30 12.81 -19.90 5.51
C THR A 30 13.01 -18.45 5.93
N ARG A 31 13.25 -17.55 4.99
CA ARG A 31 13.42 -16.11 5.26
C ARG A 31 12.16 -15.49 5.88
N ILE A 32 10.98 -15.80 5.35
CA ILE A 32 9.69 -15.35 5.90
C ILE A 32 9.51 -15.85 7.33
N GLN A 33 9.79 -17.13 7.58
CA GLN A 33 9.68 -17.73 8.91
C GLN A 33 10.64 -17.07 9.92
N GLN A 34 11.89 -16.85 9.53
CA GLN A 34 12.90 -16.19 10.39
C GLN A 34 12.52 -14.76 10.75
N ALA A 35 11.87 -14.05 9.85
CA ALA A 35 11.37 -12.71 10.08
C ALA A 35 10.04 -12.67 10.87
N GLY A 36 9.44 -13.81 11.22
CA GLY A 36 8.11 -13.89 11.85
C GLY A 36 7.00 -13.30 10.97
N ALA A 37 7.25 -13.22 9.66
CA ALA A 37 6.31 -12.65 8.70
C ALA A 37 5.30 -13.69 8.20
N GLN A 38 4.18 -13.21 7.65
CA GLN A 38 3.16 -14.10 7.07
C GLN A 38 3.51 -14.47 5.62
N GLN A 39 3.17 -15.70 5.24
CA GLN A 39 3.20 -16.14 3.85
C GLN A 39 1.94 -15.62 3.13
N VAL A 40 2.09 -14.48 2.46
CA VAL A 40 0.97 -13.84 1.75
C VAL A 40 0.82 -14.38 0.32
N ASN A 41 -0.39 -14.32 -0.21
CA ASN A 41 -0.70 -14.80 -1.57
C ASN A 41 0.06 -14.04 -2.65
N LEU A 42 0.40 -12.79 -2.42
CA LEU A 42 1.29 -12.02 -3.30
C LEU A 42 2.62 -12.75 -3.55
N TYR A 43 3.29 -13.20 -2.49
CA TYR A 43 4.56 -13.94 -2.64
C TYR A 43 4.38 -15.25 -3.40
N ARG A 44 3.28 -15.97 -3.15
CA ARG A 44 2.96 -17.20 -3.86
C ARG A 44 2.62 -16.97 -5.33
N SER A 45 2.03 -15.83 -5.67
CA SER A 45 1.82 -15.44 -7.08
C SER A 45 3.13 -15.08 -7.76
N LEU A 46 4.05 -14.41 -7.07
CA LEU A 46 5.38 -14.05 -7.59
C LEU A 46 6.35 -15.24 -7.62
N ALA A 47 6.06 -16.34 -6.92
CA ALA A 47 6.94 -17.52 -6.85
C ALA A 47 7.14 -18.23 -8.20
N HIS A 48 6.30 -17.95 -9.20
CA HIS A 48 6.55 -18.36 -10.59
C HIS A 48 7.80 -17.74 -11.21
N ALA A 49 8.31 -16.64 -10.62
CA ALA A 49 9.53 -15.95 -11.02
C ALA A 49 10.44 -15.74 -9.79
N PRO A 50 11.09 -16.82 -9.27
CA PRO A 50 11.69 -16.83 -7.93
C PRO A 50 12.76 -15.75 -7.74
N ARG A 51 13.60 -15.49 -8.74
CA ARG A 51 14.61 -14.41 -8.66
C ARG A 51 14.00 -13.02 -8.60
N LEU A 52 12.85 -12.80 -9.24
CA LEU A 52 12.14 -11.53 -9.15
C LEU A 52 11.40 -11.40 -7.80
N LEU A 53 10.86 -12.49 -7.26
CA LEU A 53 10.30 -12.52 -5.92
C LEU A 53 11.35 -12.13 -4.86
N GLU A 54 12.54 -12.69 -4.92
CA GLU A 54 13.64 -12.35 -4.01
C GLU A 54 13.97 -10.84 -4.06
N ALA A 55 14.20 -10.31 -5.25
CA ALA A 55 14.48 -8.88 -5.44
C ALA A 55 13.32 -7.96 -5.00
N TRP A 56 12.08 -8.38 -5.25
CA TRP A 56 10.89 -7.71 -4.77
C TRP A 56 10.85 -7.66 -3.23
N MET A 57 11.10 -8.79 -2.58
CA MET A 57 11.12 -8.88 -1.13
C MET A 57 12.25 -8.04 -0.54
N ASP A 58 13.43 -8.05 -1.15
CA ASP A 58 14.56 -7.22 -0.70
C ASP A 58 14.18 -5.74 -0.68
N PHE A 59 13.57 -5.26 -1.73
CA PHE A 59 13.14 -3.87 -1.81
C PHE A 59 11.97 -3.56 -0.86
N ALA A 60 10.93 -4.41 -0.85
CA ALA A 60 9.76 -4.21 0.01
C ALA A 60 10.14 -4.21 1.51
N TRP A 61 11.04 -5.12 1.90
CA TRP A 61 11.49 -5.20 3.29
C TRP A 61 12.44 -4.07 3.65
N ALA A 62 13.30 -3.64 2.72
CA ALA A 62 14.14 -2.47 2.95
C ALA A 62 13.29 -1.20 3.19
N LEU A 63 12.21 -0.99 2.42
CA LEU A 63 11.28 0.11 2.68
C LEU A 63 10.61 0.01 4.05
N ARG A 64 10.40 -1.20 4.56
CA ARG A 64 9.79 -1.42 5.88
C ARG A 64 10.76 -1.18 7.03
N GLU A 65 11.99 -1.66 6.89
CA GLU A 65 12.93 -1.86 7.99
C GLU A 65 14.06 -0.81 8.01
N CYS A 66 14.45 -0.28 6.85
CA CYS A 66 15.60 0.60 6.73
C CYS A 66 15.26 2.10 6.64
N CYS A 67 13.99 2.47 6.47
CA CYS A 67 13.58 3.87 6.47
C CYS A 67 13.62 4.46 7.88
N GLU A 68 14.16 5.67 7.99
CA GLU A 68 14.16 6.47 9.23
C GLU A 68 12.87 7.28 9.42
N THR A 69 12.10 7.50 8.34
CA THR A 69 10.79 8.15 8.43
C THR A 69 9.82 7.34 9.30
N PRO A 70 8.98 8.00 10.11
CA PRO A 70 8.09 7.32 11.04
C PRO A 70 7.21 6.27 10.35
N ARG A 71 7.20 5.07 10.90
CA ARG A 71 6.38 3.98 10.36
C ARG A 71 4.89 4.32 10.30
N PRO A 72 4.28 4.97 11.31
CA PRO A 72 2.88 5.39 11.23
C PRO A 72 2.57 6.25 10.01
N LEU A 73 3.46 7.22 9.69
CA LEU A 73 3.29 8.10 8.53
C LEU A 73 3.29 7.29 7.21
N ARG A 74 4.22 6.35 7.08
CA ARG A 74 4.31 5.49 5.88
C ARG A 74 3.08 4.59 5.74
N GLU A 75 2.55 4.05 6.84
CA GLU A 75 1.31 3.27 6.81
C GLU A 75 0.09 4.12 6.40
N LEU A 76 -0.01 5.39 6.84
CA LEU A 76 -1.05 6.30 6.36
C LEU A 76 -0.97 6.52 4.84
N MET A 77 0.25 6.70 4.30
CA MET A 77 0.47 6.84 2.85
C MET A 77 0.05 5.58 2.09
N ILE A 78 0.38 4.41 2.63
CA ILE A 78 0.03 3.12 2.02
C ILE A 78 -1.49 2.91 2.03
N LEU A 79 -2.15 3.16 3.16
CA LEU A 79 -3.61 3.10 3.26
C LEU A 79 -4.28 4.10 2.32
N ARG A 80 -3.72 5.33 2.17
CA ARG A 80 -4.21 6.30 1.20
C ARG A 80 -4.08 5.81 -0.23
N THR A 81 -2.96 5.17 -0.58
CA THR A 81 -2.80 4.54 -1.89
C THR A 81 -3.84 3.45 -2.11
N ALA A 82 -4.07 2.58 -1.11
CA ALA A 82 -5.09 1.53 -1.17
C ALA A 82 -6.50 2.10 -1.39
N GLN A 83 -6.87 3.19 -0.70
CA GLN A 83 -8.13 3.92 -0.92
C GLN A 83 -8.25 4.43 -2.36
N ARG A 84 -7.22 5.14 -2.84
CA ARG A 84 -7.22 5.78 -4.16
C ARG A 84 -7.25 4.77 -5.31
N THR A 85 -6.65 3.60 -5.11
CA THR A 85 -6.59 2.52 -6.10
C THR A 85 -7.69 1.47 -5.92
N LEU A 86 -8.54 1.63 -4.89
CA LEU A 86 -9.59 0.67 -4.51
C LEU A 86 -9.05 -0.75 -4.26
N SER A 87 -7.81 -0.84 -3.78
CA SER A 87 -7.17 -2.12 -3.50
C SER A 87 -7.61 -2.68 -2.15
N GLN A 88 -8.57 -3.60 -2.17
CA GLN A 88 -9.02 -4.28 -0.94
C GLN A 88 -7.89 -5.12 -0.32
N TYR A 89 -7.01 -5.69 -1.15
CA TYR A 89 -5.87 -6.47 -0.69
C TYR A 89 -4.91 -5.63 0.17
N GLU A 90 -4.46 -4.49 -0.38
CA GLU A 90 -3.55 -3.59 0.33
C GLU A 90 -4.22 -2.97 1.58
N TRP A 91 -5.48 -2.56 1.46
CA TRP A 91 -6.25 -2.06 2.60
C TRP A 91 -6.30 -3.08 3.72
N HIS A 92 -6.65 -4.33 3.40
CA HIS A 92 -6.75 -5.41 4.38
C HIS A 92 -5.42 -5.67 5.09
N GLN A 93 -4.34 -5.81 4.34
CA GLN A 93 -3.01 -6.09 4.90
C GLN A 93 -2.49 -4.93 5.74
N HIS A 94 -2.57 -3.71 5.22
CA HIS A 94 -1.98 -2.54 5.84
C HIS A 94 -2.83 -1.95 6.97
N ARG A 95 -4.13 -2.23 7.03
CA ARG A 95 -4.97 -1.83 8.16
C ARG A 95 -4.46 -2.40 9.49
N ARG A 96 -4.10 -3.68 9.50
CA ARG A 96 -3.50 -4.34 10.65
C ARG A 96 -2.11 -3.77 10.95
N MET A 97 -1.27 -3.61 9.92
CA MET A 97 0.09 -3.10 10.08
C MET A 97 0.12 -1.65 10.56
N ALA A 98 -0.83 -0.83 10.14
CA ALA A 98 -1.02 0.52 10.62
C ALA A 98 -1.36 0.55 12.12
N ALA A 99 -2.29 -0.30 12.57
CA ALA A 99 -2.64 -0.43 13.98
C ALA A 99 -1.42 -0.89 14.81
N GLU A 100 -0.67 -1.90 14.35
CA GLU A 100 0.56 -2.37 14.97
C GLU A 100 1.65 -1.28 15.02
N ALA A 101 1.70 -0.40 14.02
CA ALA A 101 2.60 0.75 13.98
C ALA A 101 2.15 1.93 14.86
N GLY A 102 0.95 1.87 15.46
CA GLY A 102 0.42 2.92 16.31
C GLY A 102 -0.29 4.05 15.56
N VAL A 103 -0.77 3.80 14.35
CA VAL A 103 -1.65 4.76 13.65
C VAL A 103 -2.98 4.85 14.39
N ASP A 104 -3.40 6.08 14.69
CA ASP A 104 -4.69 6.35 15.32
C ASP A 104 -5.83 5.91 14.39
N GLU A 105 -6.74 5.11 14.94
CA GLU A 105 -7.94 4.63 14.24
C GLU A 105 -8.79 5.78 13.70
N HIS A 106 -8.87 6.89 14.45
CA HIS A 106 -9.55 8.09 13.99
C HIS A 106 -8.91 8.68 12.73
N LYS A 107 -7.56 8.68 12.64
CA LYS A 107 -6.87 9.12 11.42
C LYS A 107 -7.18 8.22 10.23
N VAL A 108 -7.30 6.92 10.45
CA VAL A 108 -7.65 5.99 9.38
C VAL A 108 -9.09 6.23 8.89
N ALA A 109 -10.03 6.46 9.80
CA ALA A 109 -11.42 6.80 9.45
C ALA A 109 -11.50 8.13 8.67
N GLU A 110 -10.69 9.13 9.06
CA GLU A 110 -10.66 10.46 8.45
C GLU A 110 -9.79 10.55 7.19
N LEU A 111 -9.13 9.45 6.78
CA LEU A 111 -8.14 9.46 5.70
C LEU A 111 -8.73 9.87 4.34
N VAL A 112 -10.00 9.59 4.10
CA VAL A 112 -10.72 10.03 2.88
C VAL A 112 -10.83 11.56 2.83
N MET A 113 -11.00 12.21 3.98
CA MET A 113 -11.13 13.66 4.13
C MET A 113 -9.84 14.34 4.61
N TRP A 114 -8.67 13.70 4.44
CA TRP A 114 -7.40 14.16 5.00
C TRP A 114 -7.06 15.64 4.72
N ARG A 115 -7.55 16.18 3.60
CA ARG A 115 -7.28 17.58 3.21
C ARG A 115 -7.94 18.60 4.14
N THR A 116 -9.10 18.28 4.68
CA THR A 116 -9.93 19.18 5.51
C THR A 116 -10.03 18.73 6.95
N SER A 117 -9.82 17.46 7.25
CA SER A 117 -9.90 16.93 8.60
C SER A 117 -8.82 17.53 9.52
N PRO A 118 -9.16 17.97 10.73
CA PRO A 118 -8.20 18.48 11.71
C PRO A 118 -7.29 17.38 12.30
N ALA A 119 -7.55 16.11 12.01
CA ALA A 119 -6.78 14.99 12.52
C ALA A 119 -5.34 14.92 11.97
N PHE A 120 -5.05 15.60 10.85
CA PHE A 120 -3.75 15.54 10.18
C PHE A 120 -2.94 16.81 10.36
N GLU A 121 -1.67 16.64 10.70
CA GLU A 121 -0.68 17.71 10.81
C GLU A 121 -0.07 18.10 9.46
N GLY A 122 0.70 19.19 9.41
CA GLY A 122 1.30 19.71 8.18
C GLY A 122 2.20 18.68 7.47
N ALA A 123 3.05 17.98 8.22
CA ALA A 123 3.93 16.94 7.69
C ALA A 123 3.14 15.75 7.09
N GLU A 124 2.08 15.31 7.78
CA GLU A 124 1.21 14.24 7.28
C GLU A 124 0.45 14.67 6.02
N ARG A 125 -0.04 15.92 5.99
CA ARG A 125 -0.70 16.49 4.81
C ARG A 125 0.23 16.56 3.62
N ALA A 126 1.50 16.95 3.81
CA ALA A 126 2.49 16.99 2.75
C ALA A 126 2.77 15.59 2.19
N ALA A 127 2.92 14.58 3.07
CA ALA A 127 3.13 13.18 2.66
C ALA A 127 1.89 12.58 1.94
N LEU A 128 0.68 12.88 2.41
CA LEU A 128 -0.55 12.45 1.76
C LEU A 128 -0.79 13.15 0.42
N ALA A 129 -0.40 14.43 0.28
CA ALA A 129 -0.43 15.15 -0.99
C ALA A 129 0.52 14.52 -2.02
N LEU A 130 1.74 14.16 -1.60
CA LEU A 130 2.69 13.40 -2.43
C LEU A 130 2.08 12.06 -2.86
N THR A 131 1.44 11.35 -1.94
CA THR A 131 0.80 10.06 -2.24
C THR A 131 -0.29 10.21 -3.30
N ASP A 132 -1.20 11.17 -3.13
CA ASP A 132 -2.26 11.44 -4.11
C ASP A 132 -1.68 11.81 -5.48
N ALA A 133 -0.66 12.68 -5.52
CA ALA A 133 0.01 13.11 -6.75
C ALA A 133 0.68 11.94 -7.49
N LEU A 134 1.35 11.04 -6.77
CA LEU A 134 1.96 9.84 -7.37
C LEU A 134 0.92 8.85 -7.90
N VAL A 135 -0.21 8.69 -7.21
CA VAL A 135 -1.34 7.87 -7.72
C VAL A 135 -1.91 8.47 -9.01
N ASP A 136 -2.00 9.82 -9.09
CA ASP A 136 -2.47 10.55 -10.28
C ASP A 136 -1.44 10.57 -11.42
N GLY A 137 -0.18 10.19 -11.14
CA GLY A 137 0.88 10.04 -12.14
C GLY A 137 1.66 11.33 -12.44
N HIS A 138 1.45 12.40 -11.66
CA HIS A 138 2.17 13.66 -11.77
C HIS A 138 2.32 14.32 -10.40
N VAL A 139 3.53 14.78 -10.08
CA VAL A 139 3.82 15.48 -8.83
C VAL A 139 4.09 16.95 -9.15
N PRO A 140 3.15 17.86 -8.83
CA PRO A 140 3.32 19.30 -9.03
C PRO A 140 4.44 19.89 -8.14
N ASP A 141 5.03 21.00 -8.57
CA ASP A 141 6.13 21.66 -7.84
C ASP A 141 5.70 22.10 -6.43
N GLU A 142 4.45 22.54 -6.26
CA GLU A 142 3.91 22.92 -4.96
C GLU A 142 3.85 21.76 -3.96
N VAL A 143 3.62 20.52 -4.44
CA VAL A 143 3.65 19.32 -3.59
C VAL A 143 5.08 19.03 -3.13
N ASN A 144 6.04 19.14 -4.05
CA ASN A 144 7.47 19.00 -3.71
C ASN A 144 7.95 20.09 -2.75
N ALA A 145 7.49 21.33 -2.93
CA ALA A 145 7.81 22.44 -2.04
C ALA A 145 7.26 22.21 -0.63
N ALA A 146 5.96 21.85 -0.52
CA ALA A 146 5.35 21.52 0.77
C ALA A 146 6.05 20.35 1.47
N LEU A 147 6.46 19.33 0.73
CA LEU A 147 7.22 18.22 1.29
C LEU A 147 8.60 18.67 1.82
N ALA A 148 9.25 19.61 1.12
CA ALA A 148 10.54 20.15 1.51
C ALA A 148 10.49 21.05 2.76
N GLU A 149 9.33 21.64 3.07
CA GLU A 149 9.12 22.40 4.32
C GLU A 149 9.14 21.53 5.56
N HIS A 150 8.80 20.24 5.43
CA HIS A 150 8.65 19.33 6.57
C HIS A 150 9.70 18.23 6.64
N PHE A 151 10.38 17.93 5.53
CA PHE A 151 11.26 16.76 5.44
C PHE A 151 12.60 17.08 4.78
N GLU A 152 13.67 16.62 5.40
CA GLU A 152 15.01 16.63 4.84
C GLU A 152 15.11 15.69 3.61
N VAL A 153 16.16 15.89 2.81
CA VAL A 153 16.34 15.18 1.53
C VAL A 153 16.17 13.65 1.65
N LYS A 154 16.80 13.04 2.67
CA LYS A 154 16.71 11.59 2.91
C LYS A 154 15.26 11.15 3.12
N ALA A 155 14.55 11.83 4.01
CA ALA A 155 13.14 11.51 4.32
C ALA A 155 12.25 11.67 3.07
N ARG A 156 12.48 12.71 2.26
CA ARG A 156 11.75 12.87 0.98
C ARG A 156 11.97 11.72 0.02
N VAL A 157 13.20 11.21 -0.08
CA VAL A 157 13.52 10.03 -0.89
C VAL A 157 12.78 8.80 -0.36
N GLU A 158 12.82 8.55 0.95
CA GLU A 158 12.15 7.41 1.58
C GLU A 158 10.64 7.43 1.39
N LEU A 159 9.99 8.59 1.61
CA LEU A 159 8.55 8.76 1.41
C LEU A 159 8.16 8.61 -0.06
N THR A 160 8.97 9.16 -0.98
CA THR A 160 8.73 9.03 -2.41
C THR A 160 8.85 7.58 -2.87
N LEU A 161 9.90 6.87 -2.44
CA LEU A 161 10.08 5.45 -2.76
C LEU A 161 8.93 4.60 -2.18
N THR A 162 8.51 4.89 -0.94
CA THR A 162 7.38 4.20 -0.33
C THR A 162 6.10 4.40 -1.16
N ALA A 163 5.72 5.65 -1.44
CA ALA A 163 4.50 5.92 -2.19
C ALA A 163 4.55 5.36 -3.63
N ALA A 164 5.67 5.52 -4.33
CA ALA A 164 5.84 5.00 -5.69
C ALA A 164 5.77 3.46 -5.74
N PHE A 165 6.43 2.78 -4.79
CA PHE A 165 6.34 1.32 -4.68
C PHE A 165 4.89 0.87 -4.47
N TYR A 166 4.20 1.47 -3.50
CA TYR A 166 2.81 1.12 -3.20
C TYR A 166 1.82 1.59 -4.29
N CYS A 167 2.18 2.50 -5.19
CA CYS A 167 1.41 2.74 -6.41
C CYS A 167 1.51 1.58 -7.43
N ALA A 168 2.62 0.84 -7.44
CA ALA A 168 2.79 -0.32 -8.32
C ALA A 168 2.07 -1.57 -7.80
N VAL A 169 2.06 -1.78 -6.47
CA VAL A 169 1.52 -3.01 -5.85
C VAL A 169 0.06 -3.28 -6.21
N PRO A 170 -0.90 -2.36 -6.07
CA PRO A 170 -2.30 -2.60 -6.43
C PRO A 170 -2.48 -2.97 -7.90
N ARG A 171 -1.68 -2.39 -8.79
CA ARG A 171 -1.72 -2.70 -10.23
C ARG A 171 -1.23 -4.11 -10.51
N LEU A 172 -0.19 -4.54 -9.79
CA LEU A 172 0.33 -5.90 -9.87
C LEU A 172 -0.70 -6.91 -9.33
N LEU A 173 -1.28 -6.62 -8.16
CA LEU A 173 -2.30 -7.46 -7.54
C LEU A 173 -3.52 -7.64 -8.46
N ASP A 174 -3.99 -6.56 -9.07
CA ASP A 174 -5.11 -6.61 -10.01
C ASP A 174 -4.74 -7.36 -11.30
N ALA A 175 -3.59 -7.10 -11.89
CA ALA A 175 -3.13 -7.75 -13.11
C ALA A 175 -2.96 -9.27 -12.94
N LEU A 176 -2.46 -9.73 -11.79
CA LEU A 176 -2.26 -11.14 -11.47
C LEU A 176 -3.50 -11.79 -10.84
N ARG A 177 -4.55 -11.02 -10.55
CA ARG A 177 -5.76 -11.48 -9.85
C ARG A 177 -5.45 -12.18 -8.52
N VAL A 178 -4.54 -11.57 -7.74
CA VAL A 178 -4.12 -12.14 -6.45
C VAL A 178 -5.29 -12.13 -5.46
N PRO A 179 -5.70 -13.29 -4.93
CA PRO A 179 -6.80 -13.33 -3.97
C PRO A 179 -6.35 -12.83 -2.59
N VAL A 180 -7.25 -12.17 -1.87
CA VAL A 180 -7.06 -11.88 -0.44
C VAL A 180 -7.01 -13.20 0.33
N GLU A 181 -6.23 -13.26 1.41
CA GLU A 181 -6.11 -14.45 2.27
C GLU A 181 -7.46 -14.84 2.88
N THR A 182 -7.81 -16.12 2.78
CA THR A 182 -9.04 -16.65 3.38
C THR A 182 -8.89 -16.73 4.91
N GLY A 183 -9.80 -16.12 5.64
CA GLY A 183 -9.83 -16.13 7.11
C GLY A 183 -9.91 -14.74 7.75
N SER A 184 -9.85 -13.70 6.97
CA SER A 184 -9.98 -12.32 7.42
C SER A 184 -11.24 -11.72 6.81
N ALA A 185 -12.14 -11.19 7.64
CA ALA A 185 -13.33 -10.48 7.14
C ALA A 185 -12.87 -9.24 6.35
N PRO A 186 -13.36 -8.99 5.12
CA PRO A 186 -13.01 -7.81 4.37
C PRO A 186 -13.62 -6.57 5.05
N SER A 187 -12.78 -5.72 5.63
CA SER A 187 -13.16 -4.34 5.89
C SER A 187 -13.05 -3.59 4.56
N SER A 188 -14.17 -3.23 3.96
CA SER A 188 -14.16 -2.36 2.79
C SER A 188 -13.65 -0.97 3.21
N PRO A 189 -12.82 -0.31 2.39
CA PRO A 189 -12.61 1.11 2.58
C PRO A 189 -13.95 1.81 2.39
N ASP A 190 -14.39 2.59 3.39
CA ASP A 190 -15.63 3.33 3.29
C ASP A 190 -15.58 4.23 2.04
N THR A 191 -16.38 3.88 1.05
CA THR A 191 -16.69 4.77 -0.06
C THR A 191 -17.92 5.53 0.36
N GLU A 192 -17.77 6.82 0.68
CA GLU A 192 -18.94 7.68 0.81
C GLU A 192 -19.75 7.64 -0.49
N GLU A 193 -20.99 7.17 -0.39
CA GLU A 193 -22.04 7.50 -1.35
C GLU A 193 -22.32 9.00 -1.23
N ALA A 194 -21.97 9.75 -2.26
CA ALA A 194 -22.43 11.12 -2.47
C ALA A 194 -23.62 11.12 -3.42
#